data_97ca01c5527d72185de7a7e01cf3c61b
#
_entry.id   97ca01c5527d72185de7a7e01cf3c61b
#
_cell.length_a   1.000
_cell.length_b   1.000
_cell.length_c   1.000
_cell.angle_alpha   90.00
_cell.angle_beta   90.00
_cell.angle_gamma   90.00
#
_symmetry.space_group_name_H-M   'P 1'
#
loop_
_entity.id
_entity.type
_entity.pdbx_description
1 polymer ?
#
loop_
_entity_poly.entity_id
_entity_poly.type
_entity_poly.pdbx_seq_one_letter_code
_entity_poly.pdbx_strand_id
1 'polypeptide(L)'
;MIEVKNITKSFDGRVVLKDISTTFEDGKTNLIIGRSGSGKTVMIKNIIGLMKPDTGQILYDGRDLITMNKHELNMLRREMGMLFQGSALFDSMTVMENVMFPLDMFSKDSTKERRKRAEFCLERVNLSEAGHLYPSEISGGMMKRAAIARAISLNPKYLFCDEPNSGLDPKTSLLIDDLIHDITVSSR
;
A
#
# COMPACT_ATOMS: atom_id res chain seq x y z
N MET A 1 7.29 -8.76 -10.84
CA MET A 1 8.65 -8.56 -10.26
C MET A 1 8.99 -7.08 -10.28
N ILE A 2 9.60 -6.55 -9.20
CA ILE A 2 10.07 -5.15 -9.15
C ILE A 2 11.59 -5.17 -9.04
N GLU A 3 12.28 -4.50 -9.95
CA GLU A 3 13.73 -4.34 -9.93
C GLU A 3 14.08 -2.87 -9.63
N VAL A 4 14.93 -2.66 -8.66
CA VAL A 4 15.51 -1.35 -8.31
C VAL A 4 16.98 -1.37 -8.70
N LYS A 5 17.43 -0.40 -9.51
CA LYS A 5 18.79 -0.38 -10.07
C LYS A 5 19.46 0.97 -9.76
N ASN A 6 20.49 0.92 -8.94
CA ASN A 6 21.39 2.03 -8.62
C ASN A 6 20.67 3.33 -8.19
N ILE A 7 19.56 3.20 -7.44
CA ILE A 7 18.83 4.40 -7.00
C ILE A 7 19.61 5.17 -5.94
N THR A 8 19.68 6.47 -6.14
CA THR A 8 20.20 7.43 -5.16
C THR A 8 19.14 8.50 -4.90
N LYS A 9 19.00 8.88 -3.63
CA LYS A 9 18.11 9.98 -3.22
C LYS A 9 18.74 10.82 -2.13
N SER A 10 18.72 12.14 -2.35
CA SER A 10 19.26 13.14 -1.43
C SER A 10 18.20 14.17 -1.07
N PHE A 11 18.35 14.80 0.10
CA PHE A 11 17.57 15.94 0.55
C PHE A 11 18.54 16.96 1.16
N ASP A 12 18.49 18.19 0.69
CA ASP A 12 19.30 19.31 1.18
C ASP A 12 20.81 18.94 1.32
N GLY A 13 21.33 18.24 0.31
CA GLY A 13 22.72 17.80 0.25
C GLY A 13 23.03 16.53 1.07
N ARG A 14 22.09 16.00 1.87
CA ARG A 14 22.25 14.76 2.60
C ARG A 14 21.74 13.57 1.80
N VAL A 15 22.62 12.62 1.49
CA VAL A 15 22.26 11.37 0.82
C VAL A 15 21.53 10.45 1.80
N VAL A 16 20.31 10.03 1.45
CA VAL A 16 19.46 9.11 2.23
C VAL A 16 19.46 7.71 1.64
N LEU A 17 19.37 7.59 0.31
CA LEU A 17 19.58 6.34 -0.41
C LEU A 17 20.83 6.51 -1.26
N LYS A 18 21.77 5.56 -1.19
CA LYS A 18 23.04 5.63 -1.90
C LYS A 18 23.24 4.35 -2.70
N ASP A 19 23.09 4.45 -4.02
CA ASP A 19 23.38 3.37 -4.98
C ASP A 19 22.71 2.03 -4.61
N ILE A 20 21.42 2.08 -4.32
CA ILE A 20 20.65 0.91 -3.88
C ILE A 20 20.19 0.11 -5.09
N SER A 21 20.55 -1.17 -5.12
CA SER A 21 20.06 -2.15 -6.10
C SER A 21 19.48 -3.35 -5.39
N THR A 22 18.26 -3.77 -5.76
CA THR A 22 17.57 -4.94 -5.21
C THR A 22 16.45 -5.40 -6.13
N THR A 23 16.00 -6.64 -5.92
CA THR A 23 14.85 -7.21 -6.63
C THR A 23 13.82 -7.71 -5.63
N PHE A 24 12.56 -7.35 -5.85
CA PHE A 24 11.41 -7.87 -5.12
C PHE A 24 10.70 -8.89 -5.98
N GLU A 25 10.75 -10.14 -5.53
CA GLU A 25 10.21 -11.27 -6.28
C GLU A 25 8.68 -11.34 -6.19
N ASP A 26 8.05 -11.73 -7.29
CA ASP A 26 6.61 -11.97 -7.33
C ASP A 26 6.20 -13.16 -6.44
N GLY A 27 4.99 -13.08 -5.89
CA GLY A 27 4.41 -14.15 -5.07
C GLY A 27 5.14 -14.40 -3.75
N LYS A 28 5.99 -13.47 -3.32
CA LYS A 28 6.70 -13.53 -2.04
C LYS A 28 6.45 -12.27 -1.21
N THR A 29 6.47 -12.43 0.10
CA THR A 29 6.61 -11.29 1.02
C THR A 29 8.08 -10.89 1.06
N ASN A 30 8.37 -9.68 0.59
CA ASN A 30 9.70 -9.10 0.60
C ASN A 30 9.78 -8.08 1.75
N LEU A 31 10.80 -8.19 2.60
CA LEU A 31 10.92 -7.35 3.79
C LEU A 31 12.11 -6.38 3.68
N ILE A 32 11.86 -5.09 3.91
CA ILE A 32 12.89 -4.07 4.02
C ILE A 32 13.17 -3.81 5.50
N ILE A 33 14.37 -4.19 5.95
CA ILE A 33 14.78 -4.06 7.35
C ILE A 33 15.80 -2.92 7.48
N GLY A 34 15.72 -2.17 8.57
CA GLY A 34 16.67 -1.10 8.90
C GLY A 34 16.24 -0.30 10.13
N ARG A 35 17.19 0.44 10.71
CA ARG A 35 16.94 1.32 11.86
C ARG A 35 15.93 2.41 11.50
N SER A 36 15.30 3.03 12.51
CA SER A 36 14.50 4.24 12.30
C SER A 36 15.36 5.32 11.63
N GLY A 37 14.80 6.01 10.64
CA GLY A 37 15.52 7.03 9.86
C GLY A 37 16.52 6.49 8.82
N SER A 38 16.62 5.17 8.60
CA SER A 38 17.56 4.60 7.60
C SER A 38 17.11 4.74 6.13
N GLY A 39 15.97 5.39 5.87
CA GLY A 39 15.48 5.60 4.51
C GLY A 39 14.43 4.59 4.02
N LYS A 40 13.93 3.66 4.84
CA LYS A 40 12.90 2.67 4.45
C LYS A 40 11.68 3.31 3.77
N THR A 41 11.06 4.27 4.43
CA THR A 41 9.91 5.02 3.88
C THR A 41 10.28 5.80 2.61
N VAL A 42 11.49 6.35 2.55
CA VAL A 42 11.99 7.04 1.33
C VAL A 42 12.10 6.04 0.18
N MET A 43 12.63 4.84 0.44
CA MET A 43 12.74 3.79 -0.56
C MET A 43 11.35 3.34 -1.06
N ILE A 44 10.40 3.06 -0.15
CA ILE A 44 9.03 2.71 -0.51
C ILE A 44 8.41 3.83 -1.36
N LYS A 45 8.54 5.11 -0.95
CA LYS A 45 8.00 6.26 -1.71
C LYS A 45 8.60 6.39 -3.10
N ASN A 46 9.88 6.04 -3.30
CA ASN A 46 10.48 5.97 -4.63
C ASN A 46 9.88 4.82 -5.45
N ILE A 47 9.78 3.62 -4.85
CA ILE A 47 9.25 2.43 -5.53
C ILE A 47 7.81 2.66 -6.01
N ILE A 48 6.93 3.22 -5.19
CA ILE A 48 5.52 3.48 -5.56
C ILE A 48 5.32 4.75 -6.41
N GLY A 49 6.41 5.45 -6.76
CA GLY A 49 6.34 6.65 -7.61
C GLY A 49 5.72 7.88 -6.96
N LEU A 50 5.70 7.95 -5.61
CA LEU A 50 5.36 9.18 -4.87
C LEU A 50 6.54 10.15 -4.77
N MET A 51 7.75 9.64 -5.00
CA MET A 51 8.99 10.40 -4.99
C MET A 51 9.87 9.91 -6.14
N LYS A 52 10.48 10.83 -6.88
CA LYS A 52 11.43 10.49 -7.93
C LYS A 52 12.82 10.36 -7.33
N PRO A 53 13.57 9.28 -7.60
CA PRO A 53 14.99 9.21 -7.24
C PRO A 53 15.80 10.24 -8.03
N ASP A 54 16.97 10.60 -7.53
CA ASP A 54 17.88 11.54 -8.21
C ASP A 54 18.59 10.82 -9.37
N THR A 55 18.95 9.54 -9.18
CA THR A 55 19.52 8.67 -10.22
C THR A 55 19.00 7.24 -10.08
N GLY A 56 19.21 6.41 -11.11
CA GLY A 56 18.85 5.00 -11.15
C GLY A 56 17.50 4.74 -11.82
N GLN A 57 17.03 3.50 -11.73
CA GLN A 57 15.81 3.01 -12.38
C GLN A 57 14.98 2.15 -11.44
N ILE A 58 13.68 2.13 -11.65
CA ILE A 58 12.73 1.26 -10.95
C ILE A 58 11.84 0.61 -12.00
N LEU A 59 11.97 -0.71 -12.15
CA LEU A 59 11.31 -1.46 -13.21
C LEU A 59 10.20 -2.33 -12.63
N TYR A 60 9.00 -2.22 -13.16
CA TYR A 60 7.84 -3.07 -12.90
C TYR A 60 7.62 -4.01 -14.09
N ASP A 61 8.02 -5.28 -13.97
CA ASP A 61 7.99 -6.24 -15.07
C ASP A 61 8.63 -5.66 -16.34
N GLY A 62 9.81 -5.03 -16.20
CA GLY A 62 10.54 -4.38 -17.28
C GLY A 62 10.06 -2.97 -17.66
N ARG A 63 8.93 -2.48 -17.10
CA ARG A 63 8.40 -1.14 -17.34
C ARG A 63 9.08 -0.13 -16.40
N ASP A 64 9.84 0.82 -16.93
CA ASP A 64 10.57 1.82 -16.11
C ASP A 64 9.62 2.91 -15.59
N LEU A 65 9.36 2.88 -14.27
CA LEU A 65 8.54 3.87 -13.55
C LEU A 65 8.97 5.32 -13.82
N ILE A 66 10.29 5.55 -13.96
CA ILE A 66 10.85 6.91 -14.04
C ILE A 66 10.55 7.59 -15.38
N THR A 67 10.39 6.78 -16.43
CA THR A 67 10.14 7.24 -17.81
C THR A 67 8.66 7.20 -18.19
N MET A 68 7.79 6.60 -17.34
CA MET A 68 6.35 6.50 -17.61
C MET A 68 5.71 7.87 -17.79
N ASN A 69 4.84 7.98 -18.78
CA ASN A 69 3.93 9.12 -18.91
C ASN A 69 2.79 9.04 -17.88
N LYS A 70 1.99 10.10 -17.76
CA LYS A 70 0.89 10.20 -16.78
C LYS A 70 -0.14 9.06 -16.92
N HIS A 71 -0.43 8.62 -18.13
CA HIS A 71 -1.40 7.55 -18.38
C HIS A 71 -0.85 6.19 -17.90
N GLU A 72 0.37 5.87 -18.28
CA GLU A 72 1.08 4.64 -17.88
C GLU A 72 1.23 4.56 -16.35
N LEU A 73 1.62 5.67 -15.71
CA LEU A 73 1.72 5.76 -14.27
C LEU A 73 0.37 5.54 -13.56
N ASN A 74 -0.73 6.09 -14.11
CA ASN A 74 -2.06 5.86 -13.58
C ASN A 74 -2.51 4.39 -13.74
N MET A 75 -2.12 3.73 -14.83
CA MET A 75 -2.39 2.30 -15.02
C MET A 75 -1.60 1.46 -14.00
N LEU A 76 -0.31 1.78 -13.81
CA LEU A 76 0.52 1.08 -12.83
C LEU A 76 0.00 1.26 -11.39
N ARG A 77 -0.50 2.46 -11.04
CA ARG A 77 -1.09 2.71 -9.71
C ARG A 77 -2.31 1.86 -9.38
N ARG A 78 -3.07 1.40 -10.38
CA ARG A 78 -4.17 0.45 -10.17
C ARG A 78 -3.68 -0.94 -9.80
N GLU A 79 -2.45 -1.27 -10.18
CA GLU A 79 -1.80 -2.54 -9.84
C GLU A 79 -1.18 -2.50 -8.43
N MET A 80 -1.22 -1.35 -7.73
CA MET A 80 -0.60 -1.14 -6.42
C MET A 80 -1.65 -0.90 -5.34
N GLY A 81 -1.52 -1.59 -4.21
CA GLY A 81 -2.16 -1.26 -2.94
C GLY A 81 -1.12 -0.71 -1.97
N MET A 82 -1.49 0.29 -1.17
CA MET A 82 -0.59 0.89 -0.20
C MET A 82 -1.23 1.04 1.17
N LEU A 83 -0.56 0.47 2.18
CA LEU A 83 -0.81 0.71 3.59
C LEU A 83 0.25 1.67 4.13
N PHE A 84 -0.15 2.89 4.45
CA PHE A 84 0.72 3.90 5.07
C PHE A 84 0.85 3.67 6.58
N GLN A 85 1.96 4.10 7.17
CA GLN A 85 2.24 4.01 8.61
C GLN A 85 1.08 4.55 9.47
N GLY A 86 0.49 5.69 9.13
CA GLY A 86 -0.64 6.33 9.82
C GLY A 86 -2.03 5.87 9.34
N SER A 87 -2.16 4.73 8.62
CA SER A 87 -3.41 4.27 7.97
C SER A 87 -3.92 5.23 6.89
N ALA A 88 -3.79 6.54 7.05
CA ALA A 88 -4.16 7.60 6.10
C ALA A 88 -5.61 7.46 5.59
N LEU A 89 -6.54 7.10 6.47
CA LEU A 89 -7.96 7.16 6.18
C LEU A 89 -8.42 8.61 6.06
N PHE A 90 -9.45 8.86 5.25
CA PHE A 90 -10.11 10.15 5.16
C PHE A 90 -11.08 10.28 6.34
N ASP A 91 -10.84 11.22 7.24
CA ASP A 91 -11.64 11.42 8.46
C ASP A 91 -13.08 11.84 8.15
N SER A 92 -13.33 12.48 7.01
CA SER A 92 -14.64 12.90 6.53
C SER A 92 -15.46 11.79 5.86
N MET A 93 -14.91 10.60 5.72
CA MET A 93 -15.52 9.43 5.09
C MET A 93 -15.70 8.30 6.10
N THR A 94 -16.80 7.56 5.98
CA THR A 94 -16.98 6.31 6.71
C THR A 94 -15.97 5.26 6.31
N VAL A 95 -15.86 4.19 7.07
CA VAL A 95 -14.99 3.03 6.74
C VAL A 95 -15.34 2.46 5.36
N MET A 96 -16.64 2.30 5.05
CA MET A 96 -17.11 1.82 3.75
C MET A 96 -16.67 2.77 2.63
N GLU A 97 -16.88 4.07 2.78
CA GLU A 97 -16.50 5.07 1.78
C GLU A 97 -14.99 5.12 1.57
N ASN A 98 -14.19 4.98 2.63
CA ASN A 98 -12.75 4.85 2.52
C ASN A 98 -12.33 3.65 1.67
N VAL A 99 -12.98 2.48 1.85
CA VAL A 99 -12.68 1.26 1.08
C VAL A 99 -13.19 1.39 -0.37
N MET A 100 -14.31 2.07 -0.58
CA MET A 100 -14.86 2.34 -1.91
C MET A 100 -14.04 3.37 -2.70
N PHE A 101 -13.35 4.28 -2.04
CA PHE A 101 -12.66 5.40 -2.68
C PHE A 101 -11.77 5.02 -3.87
N PRO A 102 -10.87 4.01 -3.81
CA PRO A 102 -10.11 3.59 -4.97
C PRO A 102 -10.99 3.02 -6.09
N LEU A 103 -12.06 2.31 -5.73
CA LEU A 103 -13.00 1.76 -6.71
C LEU A 103 -13.75 2.88 -7.44
N ASP A 104 -14.15 3.94 -6.74
CA ASP A 104 -14.83 5.10 -7.32
C ASP A 104 -13.92 5.88 -8.26
N MET A 105 -12.64 5.95 -7.95
CA MET A 105 -11.64 6.65 -8.76
C MET A 105 -11.19 5.87 -10.00
N PHE A 106 -11.14 4.54 -9.93
CA PHE A 106 -10.42 3.75 -10.92
C PHE A 106 -11.23 2.62 -11.55
N SER A 107 -12.32 2.14 -10.95
CA SER A 107 -13.16 1.10 -11.55
C SER A 107 -14.18 1.69 -12.52
N LYS A 108 -14.54 0.88 -13.53
CA LYS A 108 -15.66 1.16 -14.44
C LYS A 108 -16.94 0.44 -14.03
N ASP A 109 -16.89 -0.33 -12.94
CA ASP A 109 -18.01 -1.12 -12.45
C ASP A 109 -19.17 -0.22 -11.96
N SER A 110 -20.36 -0.75 -11.91
CA SER A 110 -21.52 -0.07 -11.34
C SER A 110 -21.32 0.20 -9.85
N THR A 111 -22.00 1.19 -9.30
CA THR A 111 -21.95 1.50 -7.86
C THR A 111 -22.31 0.27 -7.00
N LYS A 112 -23.25 -0.56 -7.46
CA LYS A 112 -23.64 -1.80 -6.77
C LYS A 112 -22.50 -2.81 -6.71
N GLU A 113 -21.76 -2.98 -7.79
CA GLU A 113 -20.62 -3.90 -7.87
C GLU A 113 -19.46 -3.40 -7.01
N ARG A 114 -19.14 -2.10 -7.09
CA ARG A 114 -18.11 -1.47 -6.26
C ARG A 114 -18.41 -1.64 -4.77
N ARG A 115 -19.67 -1.41 -4.38
CA ARG A 115 -20.11 -1.61 -2.99
C ARG A 115 -19.95 -3.06 -2.55
N LYS A 116 -20.39 -4.02 -3.37
CA LYS A 116 -20.23 -5.46 -3.10
C LYS A 116 -18.75 -5.83 -2.94
N ARG A 117 -17.87 -5.25 -3.78
CA ARG A 117 -16.42 -5.47 -3.66
C ARG A 117 -15.87 -4.88 -2.35
N ALA A 118 -16.29 -3.69 -1.95
CA ALA A 118 -15.89 -3.08 -0.68
C ALA A 118 -16.38 -3.89 0.53
N GLU A 119 -17.63 -4.38 0.51
CA GLU A 119 -18.18 -5.28 1.53
C GLU A 119 -17.34 -6.55 1.67
N PHE A 120 -16.98 -7.19 0.57
CA PHE A 120 -16.07 -8.33 0.57
C PHE A 120 -14.70 -7.99 1.18
N CYS A 121 -14.13 -6.83 0.87
CA CYS A 121 -12.85 -6.41 1.45
C CYS A 121 -12.96 -6.16 2.97
N LEU A 122 -14.08 -5.60 3.44
CA LEU A 122 -14.35 -5.41 4.87
C LEU A 122 -14.54 -6.73 5.61
N GLU A 123 -15.21 -7.70 4.99
CA GLU A 123 -15.34 -9.06 5.54
C GLU A 123 -13.97 -9.72 5.72
N ARG A 124 -13.09 -9.63 4.70
CA ARG A 124 -11.72 -10.16 4.76
C ARG A 124 -10.90 -9.64 5.94
N VAL A 125 -11.18 -8.44 6.41
CA VAL A 125 -10.47 -7.80 7.54
C VAL A 125 -11.27 -7.81 8.84
N ASN A 126 -12.37 -8.59 8.92
CA ASN A 126 -13.28 -8.65 10.06
C ASN A 126 -13.80 -7.26 10.50
N LEU A 127 -14.32 -6.48 9.55
CA LEU A 127 -14.91 -5.16 9.76
C LEU A 127 -16.28 -5.00 9.08
N SER A 128 -17.00 -6.08 8.80
CA SER A 128 -18.31 -6.04 8.13
C SER A 128 -19.30 -5.12 8.83
N GLU A 129 -19.34 -5.14 10.16
CA GLU A 129 -20.27 -4.34 10.98
C GLU A 129 -19.82 -2.87 11.17
N ALA A 130 -18.57 -2.57 10.86
CA ALA A 130 -17.98 -1.23 11.07
C ALA A 130 -18.06 -0.31 9.85
N GLY A 131 -18.66 -0.77 8.75
CA GLY A 131 -18.67 -0.02 7.48
C GLY A 131 -19.30 1.37 7.57
N HIS A 132 -20.25 1.59 8.49
CA HIS A 132 -20.96 2.84 8.68
C HIS A 132 -20.26 3.81 9.63
N LEU A 133 -19.24 3.37 10.37
CA LEU A 133 -18.51 4.18 11.35
C LEU A 133 -17.46 5.08 10.65
N TYR A 134 -17.16 6.20 11.30
CA TYR A 134 -16.06 7.08 10.90
C TYR A 134 -14.73 6.65 11.54
N PRO A 135 -13.57 7.07 10.99
CA PRO A 135 -12.27 6.78 11.59
C PRO A 135 -12.14 7.17 13.07
N SER A 136 -12.78 8.27 13.49
CA SER A 136 -12.79 8.72 14.88
C SER A 136 -13.58 7.82 15.84
N GLU A 137 -14.42 6.92 15.33
CA GLU A 137 -15.28 6.02 16.11
C GLU A 137 -14.70 4.61 16.25
N ILE A 138 -13.54 4.33 15.64
CA ILE A 138 -12.93 3.01 15.62
C ILE A 138 -11.52 3.01 16.25
N SER A 139 -11.08 1.86 16.73
CA SER A 139 -9.75 1.71 17.33
C SER A 139 -8.61 1.79 16.31
N GLY A 140 -7.37 2.05 16.78
CA GLY A 140 -6.19 2.07 15.92
C GLY A 140 -5.98 0.77 15.13
N GLY A 141 -6.24 -0.39 15.74
CA GLY A 141 -6.21 -1.68 15.04
C GLY A 141 -7.30 -1.82 13.98
N MET A 142 -8.52 -1.29 14.23
CA MET A 142 -9.58 -1.24 13.23
C MET A 142 -9.23 -0.29 12.09
N MET A 143 -8.61 0.87 12.38
CA MET A 143 -8.12 1.79 11.34
C MET A 143 -7.09 1.14 10.42
N LYS A 144 -6.15 0.36 10.97
CA LYS A 144 -5.17 -0.41 10.17
C LYS A 144 -5.87 -1.44 9.28
N ARG A 145 -6.82 -2.19 9.81
CA ARG A 145 -7.59 -3.19 9.04
C ARG A 145 -8.42 -2.53 7.93
N ALA A 146 -9.07 -1.40 8.22
CA ALA A 146 -9.79 -0.62 7.20
C ALA A 146 -8.86 -0.11 6.09
N ALA A 147 -7.66 0.36 6.44
CA ALA A 147 -6.65 0.77 5.47
C ALA A 147 -6.13 -0.39 4.61
N ILE A 148 -6.02 -1.60 5.17
CA ILE A 148 -5.71 -2.82 4.42
C ILE A 148 -6.87 -3.15 3.45
N ALA A 149 -8.12 -3.13 3.92
CA ALA A 149 -9.30 -3.35 3.06
C ALA A 149 -9.32 -2.37 1.88
N ARG A 150 -9.02 -1.09 2.12
CA ARG A 150 -8.88 -0.07 1.07
C ARG A 150 -7.75 -0.41 0.10
N ALA A 151 -6.59 -0.82 0.61
CA ALA A 151 -5.42 -1.14 -0.21
C ALA A 151 -5.67 -2.32 -1.17
N ILE A 152 -6.49 -3.30 -0.75
CA ILE A 152 -6.80 -4.49 -1.57
C ILE A 152 -8.07 -4.36 -2.42
N SER A 153 -8.79 -3.25 -2.35
CA SER A 153 -10.10 -3.09 -3.00
C SER A 153 -10.03 -3.26 -4.53
N LEU A 154 -8.98 -2.73 -5.17
CA LEU A 154 -8.73 -2.87 -6.61
C LEU A 154 -8.12 -4.21 -7.03
N ASN A 155 -7.96 -5.17 -6.10
CA ASN A 155 -7.24 -6.43 -6.34
C ASN A 155 -5.83 -6.20 -6.91
N PRO A 156 -4.97 -5.44 -6.21
CA PRO A 156 -3.68 -5.03 -6.73
C PRO A 156 -2.73 -6.23 -6.91
N LYS A 157 -1.83 -6.12 -7.89
CA LYS A 157 -0.73 -7.08 -8.10
C LYS A 157 0.36 -6.93 -7.04
N TYR A 158 0.58 -5.71 -6.55
CA TYR A 158 1.62 -5.37 -5.57
C TYR A 158 0.98 -4.72 -4.35
N LEU A 159 1.26 -5.25 -3.15
CA LEU A 159 0.85 -4.66 -1.88
C LEU A 159 2.07 -4.13 -1.14
N PHE A 160 2.08 -2.85 -0.83
CA PHE A 160 3.12 -2.18 -0.07
C PHE A 160 2.62 -1.85 1.33
N CYS A 161 3.43 -2.16 2.35
CA CYS A 161 3.12 -1.87 3.75
C CYS A 161 4.29 -1.11 4.38
N ASP A 162 4.05 0.13 4.79
CA ASP A 162 5.04 0.95 5.50
C ASP A 162 4.75 0.90 6.99
N GLU A 163 5.55 0.15 7.75
CA GLU A 163 5.41 -0.06 9.19
C GLU A 163 3.97 -0.46 9.61
N PRO A 164 3.43 -1.60 9.10
CA PRO A 164 2.03 -1.98 9.31
C PRO A 164 1.65 -2.11 10.78
N ASN A 165 2.61 -2.47 11.64
CA ASN A 165 2.41 -2.73 13.08
C ASN A 165 2.71 -1.53 13.97
N SER A 166 3.12 -0.39 13.40
CA SER A 166 3.48 0.80 14.17
C SER A 166 2.30 1.30 15.01
N GLY A 167 2.55 1.47 16.33
CA GLY A 167 1.56 1.99 17.28
C GLY A 167 0.50 0.97 17.75
N LEU A 168 0.67 -0.32 17.42
CA LEU A 168 -0.23 -1.39 17.87
C LEU A 168 0.37 -2.18 19.05
N ASP A 169 -0.51 -2.74 19.86
CA ASP A 169 -0.13 -3.72 20.87
C ASP A 169 0.31 -5.05 20.20
N PRO A 170 1.09 -5.90 20.90
CA PRO A 170 1.65 -7.13 20.33
C PRO A 170 0.59 -8.09 19.77
N LYS A 171 -0.57 -8.21 20.42
CA LYS A 171 -1.65 -9.11 19.97
C LYS A 171 -2.27 -8.61 18.66
N THR A 172 -2.54 -7.32 18.58
CA THR A 172 -3.08 -6.71 17.36
C THR A 172 -2.05 -6.74 16.22
N SER A 173 -0.75 -6.59 16.52
CA SER A 173 0.32 -6.70 15.52
C SER A 173 0.34 -8.09 14.86
N LEU A 174 0.25 -9.17 15.64
CA LEU A 174 0.18 -10.53 15.10
C LEU A 174 -1.05 -10.72 14.19
N LEU A 175 -2.21 -10.17 14.57
CA LEU A 175 -3.41 -10.25 13.73
C LEU A 175 -3.24 -9.52 12.39
N ILE A 176 -2.50 -8.40 12.36
CA ILE A 176 -2.20 -7.68 11.12
C ILE A 176 -1.23 -8.49 10.25
N ASP A 177 -0.20 -9.11 10.84
CA ASP A 177 0.77 -9.94 10.13
C ASP A 177 0.09 -11.15 9.48
N ASP A 178 -0.76 -11.87 10.24
CA ASP A 178 -1.55 -13.00 9.75
C ASP A 178 -2.47 -12.56 8.60
N LEU A 179 -3.16 -11.42 8.74
CA LEU A 179 -4.03 -10.87 7.70
C LEU A 179 -3.27 -10.54 6.41
N ILE A 180 -2.11 -9.90 6.50
CA ILE A 180 -1.27 -9.60 5.33
C ILE A 180 -0.79 -10.90 4.66
N HIS A 181 -0.41 -11.90 5.46
CA HIS A 181 -0.02 -13.21 4.97
C HIS A 181 -1.17 -13.89 4.21
N ASP A 182 -2.35 -13.97 4.80
CA ASP A 182 -3.55 -14.59 4.20
C ASP A 182 -3.95 -13.92 2.88
N ILE A 183 -3.87 -12.59 2.81
CA ILE A 183 -4.13 -11.84 1.59
C ILE A 183 -3.12 -12.22 0.51
N THR A 184 -1.83 -12.31 0.86
CA THR A 184 -0.75 -12.63 -0.09
C THR A 184 -0.87 -14.05 -0.63
N VAL A 185 -1.26 -15.02 0.20
CA VAL A 185 -1.45 -16.43 -0.21
C VAL A 185 -2.73 -16.61 -1.04
N SER A 186 -3.82 -15.94 -0.66
CA SER A 186 -5.13 -16.08 -1.33
C SER A 186 -5.20 -15.36 -2.69
N SER A 187 -4.22 -14.50 -3.00
CA SER A 187 -4.14 -13.78 -4.28
C SER A 187 -3.41 -14.57 -5.38
N ARG A 188 -3.04 -15.83 -5.08
CA ARG A 188 -2.50 -16.81 -6.02
C ARG A 188 -3.63 -17.66 -6.57
#